data_7e50b82840db85a3c8db879e6f86c423
#
_entry.id   7e50b82840db85a3c8db879e6f86c423
#
_cell.length_a   1.000
_cell.length_b   1.000
_cell.length_c   1.000
_cell.angle_alpha   90.00
_cell.angle_beta   90.00
_cell.angle_gamma   90.00
#
_symmetry.space_group_name_H-M   'P 1'
#
loop_
_entity.id
_entity.type
_entity.pdbx_description
1 polymer ?
#
loop_
_entity_poly.entity_id
_entity_poly.type
_entity_poly.pdbx_seq_one_letter_code
_entity_poly.pdbx_strand_id
1 'polypeptide(L)'
;MRRTVLGIPAALLLLSSTACSFSTKDPNYVPPEPLPPLEQLKQVPVTEQTSLAAGNDVTAFVTPDRNIVCAMTSARGGHLNVPYEPNSYSDSANNKFAVVPVVHCELAAYPKPEVDDVADDCGGTGLGYLGGTVLLTPDSAVYGSCRSGVTEMEAEFGPKGSKDGPVSQLRELSEGQNIERNGLRCSAYNSGVACGNVSGGVAFFVSREGYQLVSDGGKTVRGSLKELS
;
A
#
# COMPACT_ATOMS: atom_id res chain seq x y z
N MET A 1 56.71 -55.70 31.46
CA MET A 1 56.37 -54.31 31.35
C MET A 1 54.86 -54.17 31.22
N ARG A 2 54.17 -53.76 32.31
CA ARG A 2 52.72 -53.58 32.36
C ARG A 2 52.41 -52.14 32.04
N ARG A 3 51.58 -51.91 31.06
CA ARG A 3 50.97 -50.57 30.74
C ARG A 3 49.53 -50.54 31.23
N THR A 4 49.32 -49.74 32.25
CA THR A 4 48.02 -49.44 32.84
C THR A 4 47.37 -48.38 31.98
N VAL A 5 46.12 -48.62 31.44
CA VAL A 5 45.29 -47.67 30.71
C VAL A 5 44.28 -47.14 31.74
N LEU A 6 44.40 -45.82 32.02
CA LEU A 6 43.38 -45.09 32.80
C LEU A 6 42.21 -44.75 31.91
N GLY A 7 41.04 -45.24 32.25
CA GLY A 7 39.77 -44.84 31.65
C GLY A 7 39.24 -43.57 32.31
N ILE A 8 38.88 -42.60 31.48
CA ILE A 8 38.19 -41.35 31.87
C ILE A 8 36.68 -41.57 31.67
N PRO A 9 35.80 -41.40 32.66
CA PRO A 9 34.37 -41.45 32.43
C PRO A 9 33.89 -40.12 31.83
N ALA A 10 33.29 -40.21 30.65
CA ALA A 10 32.57 -39.10 30.02
C ALA A 10 31.23 -38.88 30.72
N ALA A 11 31.11 -37.81 31.48
CA ALA A 11 29.84 -37.34 32.03
C ALA A 11 29.00 -36.65 30.93
N LEU A 12 27.95 -37.34 30.47
CA LEU A 12 26.93 -36.73 29.60
C LEU A 12 26.08 -35.73 30.42
N LEU A 13 26.31 -34.45 30.24
CA LEU A 13 25.40 -33.37 30.69
C LEU A 13 24.22 -33.27 29.69
N LEU A 14 23.08 -33.84 30.09
CA LEU A 14 21.78 -33.61 29.44
C LEU A 14 21.31 -32.21 29.79
N LEU A 15 21.53 -31.25 28.90
CA LEU A 15 20.88 -29.93 28.93
C LEU A 15 19.43 -30.09 28.47
N SER A 16 18.52 -30.23 29.42
CA SER A 16 17.09 -30.13 29.20
C SER A 16 16.73 -28.66 28.92
N SER A 17 16.62 -28.31 27.64
CA SER A 17 16.04 -27.06 27.20
C SER A 17 14.52 -27.08 27.42
N THR A 18 14.08 -26.53 28.55
CA THR A 18 12.68 -26.20 28.79
C THR A 18 12.33 -25.02 27.87
N ALA A 19 11.78 -25.32 26.71
CA ALA A 19 11.13 -24.34 25.88
C ALA A 19 9.84 -23.89 26.58
N CYS A 20 9.90 -22.76 27.29
CA CYS A 20 8.71 -22.07 27.77
C CYS A 20 7.98 -21.48 26.56
N SER A 21 7.04 -22.21 25.99
CA SER A 21 6.05 -21.65 25.08
C SER A 21 5.00 -20.91 25.91
N PHE A 22 5.23 -19.64 26.17
CA PHE A 22 4.18 -18.73 26.68
C PHE A 22 3.24 -18.36 25.55
N SER A 23 2.25 -19.18 25.28
CA SER A 23 1.08 -18.78 24.51
C SER A 23 -0.01 -18.40 25.50
N THR A 24 0.13 -17.27 26.15
CA THR A 24 -0.99 -16.64 26.87
C THR A 24 -1.71 -15.71 25.89
N LYS A 25 -2.56 -16.26 25.04
CA LYS A 25 -3.64 -15.46 24.48
C LYS A 25 -4.59 -15.17 25.63
N ASP A 26 -4.52 -13.96 26.17
CA ASP A 26 -5.55 -13.47 27.10
C ASP A 26 -6.89 -13.58 26.36
N PRO A 27 -7.86 -14.36 26.84
CA PRO A 27 -9.15 -14.51 26.19
C PRO A 27 -9.94 -13.19 26.15
N ASN A 28 -9.53 -12.18 26.92
CA ASN A 28 -10.10 -10.84 26.94
C ASN A 28 -9.24 -9.80 26.22
N TYR A 29 -8.17 -10.23 25.52
CA TYR A 29 -7.36 -9.30 24.75
C TYR A 29 -8.19 -8.73 23.60
N VAL A 30 -8.56 -7.47 23.72
CA VAL A 30 -9.12 -6.67 22.62
C VAL A 30 -7.93 -5.95 21.97
N PRO A 31 -7.60 -6.22 20.69
CA PRO A 31 -6.57 -5.47 20.00
C PRO A 31 -6.88 -3.98 20.08
N PRO A 32 -5.89 -3.12 20.28
CA PRO A 32 -6.10 -1.68 20.21
C PRO A 32 -6.67 -1.32 18.84
N GLU A 33 -7.61 -0.39 18.82
CA GLU A 33 -8.16 0.12 17.57
C GLU A 33 -7.02 0.70 16.71
N PRO A 34 -6.98 0.42 15.39
CA PRO A 34 -5.96 0.97 14.52
C PRO A 34 -5.96 2.49 14.57
N LEU A 35 -4.78 3.09 14.62
CA LEU A 35 -4.65 4.54 14.60
C LEU A 35 -5.24 5.12 13.31
N PRO A 36 -5.85 6.31 13.36
CA PRO A 36 -6.24 7.02 12.16
C PRO A 36 -5.06 7.17 11.18
N PRO A 37 -5.27 7.14 9.86
CA PRO A 37 -4.19 7.13 8.88
C PRO A 37 -3.14 8.22 9.05
N LEU A 38 -3.55 9.46 9.31
CA LEU A 38 -2.63 10.57 9.54
C LEU A 38 -1.79 10.40 10.81
N GLU A 39 -2.37 9.87 11.88
CA GLU A 39 -1.63 9.62 13.13
C GLU A 39 -0.62 8.49 12.95
N GLN A 40 -0.97 7.43 12.21
CA GLN A 40 -0.04 6.38 11.84
C GLN A 40 1.16 6.94 11.07
N LEU A 41 0.91 7.76 10.05
CA LEU A 41 1.97 8.34 9.22
C LEU A 41 2.89 9.32 9.98
N LYS A 42 2.40 9.95 11.06
CA LYS A 42 3.19 10.82 11.91
C LYS A 42 4.11 10.05 12.86
N GLN A 43 3.64 8.92 13.39
CA GLN A 43 4.33 8.20 14.47
C GLN A 43 5.51 7.35 14.00
N VAL A 44 5.47 6.84 12.76
CA VAL A 44 6.53 5.97 12.23
C VAL A 44 7.59 6.81 11.51
N PRO A 45 8.89 6.66 11.85
CA PRO A 45 9.95 7.36 11.14
C PRO A 45 10.00 6.99 9.66
N VAL A 46 10.32 7.96 8.82
CA VAL A 46 10.56 7.70 7.39
C VAL A 46 11.84 6.90 7.22
N THR A 47 11.75 5.80 6.48
CA THR A 47 12.91 4.99 6.10
C THR A 47 13.31 5.36 4.68
N GLU A 48 14.57 5.73 4.47
CA GLU A 48 15.08 5.93 3.10
C GLU A 48 15.08 4.60 2.36
N GLN A 49 14.29 4.53 1.28
CA GLN A 49 14.13 3.30 0.49
C GLN A 49 14.53 3.55 -0.97
N THR A 50 15.82 3.68 -1.23
CA THR A 50 16.35 3.74 -2.61
C THR A 50 16.06 2.47 -3.41
N SER A 51 15.78 1.36 -2.72
CA SER A 51 15.49 0.06 -3.33
C SER A 51 14.08 -0.07 -3.93
N LEU A 52 13.17 0.87 -3.64
CA LEU A 52 11.80 0.87 -4.17
C LEU A 52 11.65 1.72 -5.44
N ALA A 53 12.73 2.30 -5.95
CA ALA A 53 12.69 3.04 -7.20
C ALA A 53 12.26 2.14 -8.35
N ALA A 54 11.22 2.54 -9.06
CA ALA A 54 10.63 1.80 -10.19
C ALA A 54 10.76 2.58 -11.51
N GLY A 55 11.77 3.41 -11.63
CA GLY A 55 12.04 4.28 -12.77
C GLY A 55 12.32 5.72 -12.34
N ASN A 56 12.50 6.62 -13.30
CA ASN A 56 12.71 8.04 -13.03
C ASN A 56 11.46 8.62 -12.38
N ASP A 57 11.64 9.20 -11.21
CA ASP A 57 10.57 9.89 -10.47
C ASP A 57 9.36 9.02 -10.03
N VAL A 58 9.54 7.71 -9.95
CA VAL A 58 8.53 6.79 -9.44
C VAL A 58 9.11 5.92 -8.32
N THR A 59 8.37 5.80 -7.23
CA THR A 59 8.61 4.81 -6.17
C THR A 59 7.39 3.92 -6.09
N ALA A 60 7.54 2.64 -6.42
CA ALA A 60 6.44 1.67 -6.39
C ALA A 60 6.78 0.50 -5.47
N PHE A 61 5.76 -0.02 -4.81
CA PHE A 61 5.89 -1.14 -3.88
C PHE A 61 4.60 -1.97 -3.82
N VAL A 62 4.73 -3.18 -3.33
CA VAL A 62 3.61 -4.05 -2.95
C VAL A 62 3.58 -4.28 -1.46
N THR A 63 2.41 -4.60 -0.91
CA THR A 63 2.28 -5.06 0.48
C THR A 63 2.83 -6.47 0.66
N PRO A 64 3.22 -6.88 1.90
CA PRO A 64 3.74 -8.23 2.16
C PRO A 64 2.80 -9.37 1.77
N ASP A 65 1.50 -9.16 1.90
CA ASP A 65 0.46 -10.11 1.47
C ASP A 65 0.18 -10.07 -0.04
N ARG A 66 0.86 -9.16 -0.77
CA ARG A 66 0.67 -8.91 -2.20
C ARG A 66 -0.78 -8.67 -2.59
N ASN A 67 -1.53 -7.98 -1.73
CA ASN A 67 -2.89 -7.56 -2.02
C ASN A 67 -2.96 -6.14 -2.59
N ILE A 68 -1.96 -5.30 -2.30
CA ILE A 68 -1.96 -3.88 -2.69
C ILE A 68 -0.64 -3.55 -3.38
N VAL A 69 -0.73 -2.88 -4.53
CA VAL A 69 0.39 -2.15 -5.14
C VAL A 69 0.14 -0.67 -5.00
N CYS A 70 1.19 0.10 -4.70
CA CYS A 70 1.13 1.56 -4.73
C CYS A 70 2.29 2.13 -5.53
N ALA A 71 2.02 3.19 -6.29
CA ALA A 71 3.01 4.03 -6.95
C ALA A 71 2.93 5.45 -6.39
N MET A 72 4.02 5.92 -5.79
CA MET A 72 4.24 7.32 -5.44
C MET A 72 4.88 7.98 -6.65
N THR A 73 4.12 8.78 -7.36
CA THR A 73 4.45 9.23 -8.71
C THR A 73 3.91 10.63 -8.99
N SER A 74 3.57 10.89 -10.23
CA SER A 74 2.90 12.12 -10.65
C SER A 74 1.80 11.85 -11.65
N ALA A 75 0.85 12.77 -11.70
CA ALA A 75 -0.19 12.86 -12.72
C ALA A 75 0.01 14.10 -13.59
N ARG A 76 -0.39 14.01 -14.85
CA ARG A 76 -0.35 15.11 -15.80
C ARG A 76 -1.42 14.92 -16.87
N GLY A 77 -2.31 15.91 -17.04
CA GLY A 77 -3.39 15.84 -18.01
C GLY A 77 -4.31 14.62 -17.83
N GLY A 78 -4.57 14.22 -16.59
CA GLY A 78 -5.38 13.04 -16.28
C GLY A 78 -4.67 11.69 -16.46
N HIS A 79 -3.38 11.67 -16.82
CA HIS A 79 -2.58 10.46 -17.00
C HIS A 79 -1.60 10.27 -15.85
N LEU A 80 -1.50 9.03 -15.34
CA LEU A 80 -0.58 8.63 -14.28
C LEU A 80 0.74 8.12 -14.85
N ASN A 81 1.86 8.47 -14.21
CA ASN A 81 3.16 7.88 -14.52
C ASN A 81 3.37 6.61 -13.67
N VAL A 82 2.76 5.50 -14.06
CA VAL A 82 2.89 4.23 -13.35
C VAL A 82 3.83 3.27 -14.08
N PRO A 83 4.66 2.50 -13.38
CA PRO A 83 5.72 1.70 -14.00
C PRO A 83 5.25 0.34 -14.51
N TYR A 84 4.06 -0.09 -14.11
CA TYR A 84 3.57 -1.44 -14.35
C TYR A 84 2.48 -1.52 -15.43
N GLU A 85 2.05 -0.40 -16.00
CA GLU A 85 1.11 -0.38 -17.12
C GLU A 85 1.50 0.65 -18.18
N PRO A 86 1.18 0.41 -19.46
CA PRO A 86 1.34 1.42 -20.51
C PRO A 86 0.45 2.64 -20.22
N ASN A 87 1.03 3.83 -20.35
CA ASN A 87 0.28 5.07 -20.14
C ASN A 87 0.74 6.18 -21.08
N SER A 88 -0.09 7.18 -21.23
CA SER A 88 0.16 8.36 -22.09
C SER A 88 0.76 9.55 -21.34
N TYR A 89 1.27 9.36 -20.12
CA TYR A 89 1.82 10.44 -19.31
C TYR A 89 2.88 11.28 -20.04
N SER A 90 3.76 10.62 -20.80
CA SER A 90 4.87 11.26 -21.54
C SER A 90 4.49 11.79 -22.91
N ASP A 91 3.26 11.68 -23.33
CA ASP A 91 2.82 12.19 -24.63
C ASP A 91 2.99 13.71 -24.68
N SER A 92 3.48 14.21 -25.83
CA SER A 92 3.75 15.64 -26.01
C SER A 92 2.49 16.52 -25.85
N ALA A 93 1.31 15.98 -26.14
CA ALA A 93 0.03 16.66 -25.92
C ALA A 93 -0.21 17.00 -24.44
N ASN A 94 0.39 16.26 -23.52
CA ASN A 94 0.24 16.45 -22.08
C ASN A 94 1.22 17.49 -21.51
N ASN A 95 2.21 17.95 -22.26
CA ASN A 95 3.23 18.90 -21.79
C ASN A 95 2.67 20.29 -21.39
N LYS A 96 1.45 20.60 -21.79
CA LYS A 96 0.75 21.85 -21.42
C LYS A 96 0.12 21.82 -20.03
N PHE A 97 -0.02 20.64 -19.44
CA PHE A 97 -0.63 20.47 -18.12
C PHE A 97 0.42 20.48 -17.01
N ALA A 98 0.02 20.93 -15.83
CA ALA A 98 0.86 20.88 -14.63
C ALA A 98 1.14 19.43 -14.23
N VAL A 99 2.31 19.20 -13.64
CA VAL A 99 2.67 17.94 -13.02
C VAL A 99 2.24 17.99 -11.55
N VAL A 100 1.40 17.06 -11.12
CA VAL A 100 0.90 16.97 -9.75
C VAL A 100 1.44 15.70 -9.11
N PRO A 101 2.07 15.78 -7.91
CA PRO A 101 2.46 14.58 -7.18
C PRO A 101 1.23 13.80 -6.72
N VAL A 102 1.27 12.49 -6.87
CA VAL A 102 0.16 11.62 -6.49
C VAL A 102 0.67 10.30 -5.90
N VAL A 103 -0.20 9.63 -5.13
CA VAL A 103 -0.10 8.20 -4.85
C VAL A 103 -1.28 7.52 -5.52
N HIS A 104 -1.00 6.53 -6.34
CA HIS A 104 -2.00 5.65 -6.91
C HIS A 104 -1.81 4.23 -6.38
N CYS A 105 -2.87 3.64 -5.84
CA CYS A 105 -2.84 2.27 -5.36
C CYS A 105 -3.93 1.43 -6.03
N GLU A 106 -3.62 0.15 -6.24
CA GLU A 106 -4.54 -0.86 -6.73
C GLU A 106 -4.56 -2.06 -5.79
N LEU A 107 -5.73 -2.70 -5.67
CA LEU A 107 -5.95 -3.85 -4.80
C LEU A 107 -6.45 -5.05 -5.61
N ALA A 108 -5.94 -6.24 -5.28
CA ALA A 108 -6.42 -7.50 -5.86
C ALA A 108 -7.75 -7.97 -5.24
N ALA A 109 -7.88 -7.78 -3.94
CA ALA A 109 -9.13 -7.99 -3.20
C ALA A 109 -9.42 -6.73 -2.39
N TYR A 110 -10.64 -6.22 -2.49
CA TYR A 110 -10.98 -4.89 -2.02
C TYR A 110 -12.43 -4.79 -1.52
N PRO A 111 -12.72 -3.87 -0.59
CA PRO A 111 -14.07 -3.56 -0.17
C PRO A 111 -14.86 -2.86 -1.29
N LYS A 112 -16.18 -3.05 -1.28
CA LYS A 112 -17.07 -2.33 -2.18
C LYS A 112 -17.04 -0.84 -1.81
N PRO A 113 -16.95 0.07 -2.80
CA PRO A 113 -17.01 1.50 -2.52
C PRO A 113 -18.45 1.92 -2.17
N GLU A 114 -18.57 2.92 -1.32
CA GLU A 114 -19.78 3.73 -1.25
C GLU A 114 -19.84 4.60 -2.50
N VAL A 115 -21.01 4.75 -3.11
CA VAL A 115 -21.17 5.49 -4.38
C VAL A 115 -20.64 6.92 -4.27
N ASP A 116 -20.83 7.49 -3.11
CA ASP A 116 -20.44 8.85 -2.80
C ASP A 116 -18.91 9.05 -2.63
N ASP A 117 -18.15 7.98 -2.43
CA ASP A 117 -16.69 8.01 -2.28
C ASP A 117 -15.95 7.82 -3.61
N VAL A 118 -16.68 7.42 -4.67
CA VAL A 118 -16.11 7.25 -6.00
C VAL A 118 -15.93 8.62 -6.68
N ALA A 119 -14.75 8.85 -7.21
CA ALA A 119 -14.37 10.13 -7.83
C ALA A 119 -15.23 10.50 -9.05
N ASP A 120 -15.67 9.50 -9.80
CA ASP A 120 -16.31 9.70 -11.08
C ASP A 120 -17.83 9.55 -10.99
N ASP A 121 -18.56 10.30 -11.82
CA ASP A 121 -19.97 10.05 -12.08
C ASP A 121 -20.09 8.96 -13.16
N CYS A 122 -20.50 7.77 -12.76
CA CYS A 122 -20.74 6.66 -13.68
C CYS A 122 -22.07 6.77 -14.44
N GLY A 123 -22.88 7.80 -14.15
CA GLY A 123 -24.20 8.00 -14.75
C GLY A 123 -24.14 8.08 -16.27
N GLY A 124 -24.90 7.23 -16.96
CA GLY A 124 -24.99 7.22 -18.42
C GLY A 124 -23.78 6.65 -19.18
N THR A 125 -22.73 6.22 -18.50
CA THR A 125 -21.52 5.68 -19.14
C THR A 125 -21.59 4.18 -19.42
N GLY A 126 -22.48 3.44 -18.75
CA GLY A 126 -22.50 1.99 -18.77
C GLY A 126 -21.39 1.34 -17.93
N LEU A 127 -20.58 2.12 -17.23
CA LEU A 127 -19.54 1.66 -16.32
C LEU A 127 -20.12 1.41 -14.91
N GLY A 128 -19.45 0.55 -14.15
CA GLY A 128 -19.80 0.28 -12.76
C GLY A 128 -18.94 1.08 -11.78
N TYR A 129 -19.53 1.38 -10.61
CA TYR A 129 -18.79 1.86 -9.44
C TYR A 129 -18.01 0.70 -8.85
N LEU A 130 -16.69 0.65 -9.11
CA LEU A 130 -15.82 -0.42 -8.66
C LEU A 130 -14.77 0.12 -7.68
N GLY A 131 -14.54 -0.64 -6.61
CA GLY A 131 -13.41 -0.43 -5.71
C GLY A 131 -12.09 -0.87 -6.33
N GLY A 132 -11.10 -1.05 -5.47
CA GLY A 132 -9.81 -1.61 -5.87
C GLY A 132 -8.83 -0.59 -6.44
N THR A 133 -9.18 0.70 -6.46
CA THR A 133 -8.26 1.79 -6.79
C THR A 133 -8.32 2.89 -5.74
N VAL A 134 -7.20 3.51 -5.46
CA VAL A 134 -7.10 4.70 -4.60
C VAL A 134 -6.22 5.73 -5.28
N LEU A 135 -6.66 6.98 -5.29
CA LEU A 135 -5.84 8.10 -5.72
C LEU A 135 -5.74 9.12 -4.59
N LEU A 136 -4.51 9.48 -4.25
CA LEU A 136 -4.19 10.58 -3.34
C LEU A 136 -3.49 11.68 -4.12
N THR A 137 -3.98 12.90 -3.99
CA THR A 137 -3.31 14.14 -4.38
C THR A 137 -2.88 14.92 -3.13
N PRO A 138 -2.15 16.04 -3.24
CA PRO A 138 -1.89 16.88 -2.07
C PRO A 138 -3.15 17.33 -1.31
N ASP A 139 -4.28 17.46 -2.00
CA ASP A 139 -5.49 18.11 -1.48
C ASP A 139 -6.70 17.17 -1.38
N SER A 140 -6.61 15.97 -1.92
CA SER A 140 -7.74 15.03 -1.94
C SER A 140 -7.32 13.56 -1.89
N ALA A 141 -8.21 12.71 -1.39
CA ALA A 141 -8.10 11.26 -1.48
C ALA A 141 -9.44 10.69 -1.92
N VAL A 142 -9.40 9.75 -2.88
CA VAL A 142 -10.61 9.11 -3.43
C VAL A 142 -10.41 7.61 -3.50
N TYR A 143 -11.50 6.86 -3.33
CA TYR A 143 -11.51 5.40 -3.39
C TYR A 143 -12.50 4.93 -4.45
N GLY A 144 -12.02 4.06 -5.34
CA GLY A 144 -12.82 3.51 -6.42
C GLY A 144 -12.87 4.41 -7.67
N SER A 145 -13.40 3.85 -8.73
CA SER A 145 -13.51 4.52 -10.04
C SER A 145 -14.65 3.94 -10.88
N CYS A 146 -15.08 4.70 -11.89
CA CYS A 146 -15.95 4.18 -12.93
C CYS A 146 -15.11 3.37 -13.92
N ARG A 147 -15.19 2.06 -13.88
CA ARG A 147 -14.45 1.19 -14.79
C ARG A 147 -15.20 -0.07 -15.17
N SER A 148 -14.81 -0.68 -16.28
CA SER A 148 -15.36 -1.97 -16.74
C SER A 148 -14.32 -3.09 -16.78
N GLY A 149 -13.04 -2.77 -16.63
CA GLY A 149 -11.94 -3.72 -16.66
C GLY A 149 -11.42 -4.07 -15.26
N VAL A 150 -10.46 -4.98 -15.23
CA VAL A 150 -9.64 -5.28 -14.05
C VAL A 150 -8.44 -4.36 -14.01
N THR A 151 -7.91 -4.08 -12.81
CA THR A 151 -6.63 -3.38 -12.64
C THR A 151 -5.46 -4.35 -12.88
N GLU A 152 -4.23 -3.84 -13.01
CA GLU A 152 -3.05 -4.70 -13.13
C GLU A 152 -2.90 -5.58 -11.87
N MET A 153 -3.21 -5.04 -10.70
CA MET A 153 -3.18 -5.81 -9.45
C MET A 153 -4.20 -6.96 -9.45
N GLU A 154 -5.42 -6.73 -9.94
CA GLU A 154 -6.43 -7.79 -10.10
C GLU A 154 -6.00 -8.80 -11.16
N ALA A 155 -5.38 -8.36 -12.26
CA ALA A 155 -4.92 -9.23 -13.34
C ALA A 155 -3.79 -10.17 -12.89
N GLU A 156 -2.91 -9.71 -12.00
CA GLU A 156 -1.81 -10.53 -11.49
C GLU A 156 -2.16 -11.32 -10.22
N PHE A 157 -2.79 -10.70 -9.25
CA PHE A 157 -3.01 -11.26 -7.90
C PHE A 157 -4.48 -11.48 -7.53
N GLY A 158 -5.40 -11.13 -8.41
CA GLY A 158 -6.82 -11.47 -8.26
C GLY A 158 -7.07 -13.00 -8.33
N PRO A 159 -8.31 -13.45 -8.14
CA PRO A 159 -8.64 -14.88 -8.09
C PRO A 159 -8.26 -15.70 -9.33
N LYS A 160 -8.06 -15.04 -10.46
CA LYS A 160 -7.63 -15.66 -11.74
C LYS A 160 -6.30 -15.09 -12.24
N GLY A 161 -5.52 -14.46 -11.35
CA GLY A 161 -4.30 -13.75 -11.70
C GLY A 161 -3.16 -14.68 -12.12
N SER A 162 -2.28 -14.18 -12.99
CA SER A 162 -1.15 -14.93 -13.54
C SER A 162 0.05 -15.02 -12.59
N LYS A 163 0.20 -14.05 -11.67
CA LYS A 163 1.29 -13.89 -10.70
C LYS A 163 2.70 -13.73 -11.30
N ASP A 164 2.80 -13.38 -12.56
CA ASP A 164 4.07 -13.28 -13.31
C ASP A 164 4.19 -11.99 -14.15
N GLY A 165 3.32 -11.03 -13.93
CA GLY A 165 3.35 -9.72 -14.60
C GLY A 165 4.28 -8.70 -13.95
N PRO A 166 4.22 -7.44 -14.39
CA PRO A 166 5.11 -6.37 -13.94
C PRO A 166 4.97 -6.02 -12.45
N VAL A 167 3.78 -6.17 -11.84
CA VAL A 167 3.57 -5.91 -10.42
C VAL A 167 4.32 -6.93 -9.55
N SER A 168 4.40 -8.19 -10.00
CA SER A 168 5.09 -9.26 -9.29
C SER A 168 6.59 -8.99 -9.12
N GLN A 169 7.18 -8.13 -9.95
CA GLN A 169 8.59 -7.74 -9.91
C GLN A 169 8.87 -6.60 -8.93
N LEU A 170 7.84 -5.94 -8.42
CA LEU A 170 8.00 -4.85 -7.47
C LEU A 170 8.42 -5.37 -6.09
N ARG A 171 9.15 -4.51 -5.37
CA ARG A 171 9.61 -4.82 -4.02
C ARG A 171 8.51 -4.60 -2.99
N GLU A 172 8.61 -5.36 -1.91
CA GLU A 172 7.74 -5.20 -0.75
C GLU A 172 8.13 -3.98 0.10
N LEU A 173 7.12 -3.23 0.55
CA LEU A 173 7.21 -2.34 1.69
C LEU A 173 6.84 -3.15 2.93
N SER A 174 7.81 -3.39 3.81
CA SER A 174 7.58 -4.19 5.02
C SER A 174 6.61 -3.50 5.98
N GLU A 175 5.87 -4.31 6.72
CA GLU A 175 4.97 -3.82 7.77
C GLU A 175 5.69 -2.88 8.75
N GLY A 176 5.06 -1.73 9.04
CA GLY A 176 5.60 -0.70 9.92
C GLY A 176 6.69 0.19 9.30
N GLN A 177 6.99 0.06 8.01
CA GLN A 177 7.88 0.97 7.32
C GLN A 177 7.13 2.14 6.69
N ASN A 178 7.72 3.33 6.78
CA ASN A 178 7.25 4.54 6.11
C ASN A 178 8.22 4.96 5.02
N ILE A 179 7.68 5.37 3.89
CA ILE A 179 8.42 6.02 2.81
C ILE A 179 7.80 7.37 2.50
N GLU A 180 8.60 8.29 2.01
CA GLU A 180 8.14 9.63 1.63
C GLU A 180 8.69 10.04 0.28
N ARG A 181 7.84 10.66 -0.54
CA ARG A 181 8.20 11.23 -1.83
C ARG A 181 7.30 12.42 -2.16
N ASN A 182 7.92 13.52 -2.61
CA ASN A 182 7.21 14.73 -3.05
C ASN A 182 6.18 15.27 -2.04
N GLY A 183 6.47 15.16 -0.72
CA GLY A 183 5.58 15.59 0.35
C GLY A 183 4.42 14.64 0.65
N LEU A 184 4.33 13.52 -0.05
CA LEU A 184 3.39 12.44 0.24
C LEU A 184 4.12 11.31 0.97
N ARG A 185 3.46 10.69 1.95
CA ARG A 185 4.01 9.62 2.77
C ARG A 185 3.12 8.39 2.72
N CYS A 186 3.72 7.20 2.65
CA CYS A 186 3.02 5.91 2.71
C CYS A 186 3.61 5.01 3.79
N SER A 187 2.76 4.20 4.41
CA SER A 187 3.11 3.19 5.40
C SER A 187 2.33 1.91 5.16
N ALA A 188 3.01 0.77 5.15
CA ALA A 188 2.34 -0.53 5.24
C ALA A 188 2.08 -0.83 6.72
N TYR A 189 0.83 -1.05 7.10
CA TYR A 189 0.44 -1.43 8.46
C TYR A 189 -0.96 -2.07 8.50
N ASN A 190 -1.18 -2.90 9.49
CA ASN A 190 -2.48 -3.52 9.74
C ASN A 190 -3.05 -4.24 8.50
N SER A 191 -2.19 -4.99 7.79
CA SER A 191 -2.50 -5.71 6.54
C SER A 191 -3.07 -4.81 5.44
N GLY A 192 -2.69 -3.53 5.43
CA GLY A 192 -3.11 -2.52 4.47
C GLY A 192 -2.04 -1.47 4.23
N VAL A 193 -2.45 -0.36 3.64
CA VAL A 193 -1.60 0.80 3.36
C VAL A 193 -2.31 2.08 3.81
N ALA A 194 -1.60 2.92 4.56
CA ALA A 194 -1.97 4.32 4.70
C ALA A 194 -1.06 5.19 3.84
N CYS A 195 -1.62 6.13 3.11
CA CYS A 195 -0.84 7.20 2.48
C CYS A 195 -1.50 8.56 2.75
N GLY A 196 -0.67 9.63 2.78
CA GLY A 196 -1.19 10.97 3.05
C GLY A 196 -0.21 12.09 2.80
N ASN A 197 -0.78 13.29 2.65
CA ASN A 197 -0.09 14.55 2.84
C ASN A 197 -0.22 14.94 4.32
N VAL A 198 0.80 14.61 5.13
CA VAL A 198 0.76 14.80 6.59
C VAL A 198 0.60 16.28 6.95
N SER A 199 1.20 17.20 6.20
CA SER A 199 1.11 18.64 6.42
C SER A 199 -0.22 19.22 5.95
N GLY A 200 -0.81 18.67 4.88
CA GLY A 200 -2.10 19.11 4.33
C GLY A 200 -3.31 18.46 4.99
N GLY A 201 -3.12 17.49 5.89
CA GLY A 201 -4.22 16.86 6.60
C GLY A 201 -5.07 15.90 5.76
N VAL A 202 -4.58 15.47 4.59
CA VAL A 202 -5.27 14.55 3.67
C VAL A 202 -4.60 13.19 3.69
N ALA A 203 -5.37 12.13 3.85
CA ALA A 203 -4.85 10.77 3.85
C ALA A 203 -5.92 9.74 3.49
N PHE A 204 -5.48 8.53 3.23
CA PHE A 204 -6.33 7.34 3.20
C PHE A 204 -5.68 6.18 3.96
N PHE A 205 -6.50 5.24 4.37
CA PHE A 205 -6.12 3.86 4.67
C PHE A 205 -6.93 2.94 3.77
N VAL A 206 -6.32 1.87 3.29
CA VAL A 206 -7.02 0.84 2.52
C VAL A 206 -6.45 -0.53 2.83
N SER A 207 -7.35 -1.50 2.98
CA SER A 207 -7.05 -2.91 3.16
C SER A 207 -8.03 -3.76 2.35
N ARG A 208 -7.93 -5.07 2.46
CA ARG A 208 -8.89 -6.01 1.88
C ARG A 208 -10.31 -5.84 2.46
N GLU A 209 -10.38 -5.50 3.74
CA GLU A 209 -11.63 -5.49 4.51
C GLU A 209 -12.32 -4.13 4.52
N GLY A 210 -11.57 -3.04 4.35
CA GLY A 210 -12.13 -1.70 4.48
C GLY A 210 -11.21 -0.60 3.97
N TYR A 211 -11.78 0.60 3.91
CA TYR A 211 -11.05 1.81 3.58
C TYR A 211 -11.52 2.99 4.44
N GLN A 212 -10.66 3.97 4.58
CA GLN A 212 -10.93 5.23 5.25
C GLN A 212 -10.31 6.38 4.48
N LEU A 213 -11.08 7.41 4.20
CA LEU A 213 -10.62 8.65 3.57
C LEU A 213 -10.64 9.76 4.62
N VAL A 214 -9.57 10.54 4.66
CA VAL A 214 -9.40 11.67 5.59
C VAL A 214 -9.05 12.91 4.79
N SER A 215 -9.72 14.01 5.11
CA SER A 215 -9.42 15.31 4.53
C SER A 215 -9.26 16.38 5.62
N ASP A 216 -8.85 17.56 5.22
CA ASP A 216 -8.67 18.70 6.10
C ASP A 216 -9.89 18.91 7.02
N GLY A 217 -9.62 19.03 8.33
CA GLY A 217 -10.66 19.12 9.35
C GLY A 217 -11.41 17.82 9.67
N GLY A 218 -10.90 16.64 9.22
CA GLY A 218 -11.51 15.34 9.50
C GLY A 218 -12.78 15.06 8.68
N LYS A 219 -13.02 15.84 7.64
CA LYS A 219 -14.11 15.59 6.68
C LYS A 219 -13.58 14.75 5.53
N THR A 220 -14.36 13.75 5.09
CA THR A 220 -14.10 13.04 3.85
C THR A 220 -14.27 13.99 2.67
N VAL A 221 -13.21 14.23 1.88
CA VAL A 221 -13.30 15.03 0.64
C VAL A 221 -13.32 14.08 -0.54
N ARG A 222 -14.18 14.41 -1.48
CA ARG A 222 -14.30 13.74 -2.77
C ARG A 222 -13.60 14.62 -3.80
N GLY A 223 -12.66 14.04 -4.52
CA GLY A 223 -11.99 14.69 -5.64
C GLY A 223 -12.11 13.83 -6.89
N SER A 224 -12.14 14.46 -8.05
CA SER A 224 -12.19 13.78 -9.34
C SER A 224 -10.86 13.88 -10.06
N LEU A 225 -10.44 12.84 -10.78
CA LEU A 225 -9.29 12.89 -11.70
C LEU A 225 -9.46 14.01 -12.76
N LYS A 226 -10.71 14.39 -13.07
CA LYS A 226 -11.01 15.50 -14.00
C LYS A 226 -10.54 16.86 -13.47
N GLU A 227 -10.40 17.02 -12.16
CA GLU A 227 -9.93 18.27 -11.54
C GLU A 227 -8.40 18.42 -11.63
N LEU A 228 -7.68 17.37 -12.05
CA LEU A 228 -6.25 17.39 -12.30
C LEU A 228 -5.89 17.76 -13.76
N SER A 229 -6.87 18.10 -14.59
CA SER A 229 -6.70 18.43 -16.01
C SER A 229 -6.67 19.93 -16.29
#